data_e66556f331bccb718e72094eac082a0a
#
_entry.id   e66556f331bccb718e72094eac082a0a
#
_cell.length_a   1.000
_cell.length_b   1.000
_cell.length_c   1.000
_cell.angle_alpha   90.00
_cell.angle_beta   90.00
_cell.angle_gamma   90.00
#
_symmetry.space_group_name_H-M   'P 1'
#
loop_
_entity.id
_entity.type
_entity.pdbx_description
1 polymer ?
#
loop_
_entity_poly.entity_id
_entity_poly.type
_entity_poly.pdbx_seq_one_letter_code
_entity_poly.pdbx_strand_id
1 'polypeptide(L)'
;MKHKFITIGEIMLRLTPPDYEKIRTATTFEARYGGSEANVALSLANLGIDASFFTVVPDNSLGKSSVRMMRSNDVNCDSVVYSTEEETPTHRLGTYYLET
;
A
#
# COMPACT_ATOMS: atom_id res chain seq x y z
N MET A 1 -16.56 23.96 4.18
CA MET A 1 -16.79 22.85 3.24
C MET A 1 -15.55 21.98 3.16
N LYS A 2 -15.67 20.69 3.43
CA LYS A 2 -14.55 19.78 3.31
C LYS A 2 -14.37 19.37 1.86
N HIS A 3 -13.14 19.45 1.39
CA HIS A 3 -12.80 18.92 0.09
C HIS A 3 -12.48 17.42 0.21
N LYS A 4 -12.96 16.66 -0.76
CA LYS A 4 -12.67 15.25 -0.85
C LYS A 4 -11.72 15.00 -2.01
N PHE A 5 -10.70 14.20 -1.76
CA PHE A 5 -9.78 13.76 -2.79
C PHE A 5 -9.88 12.25 -2.95
N ILE A 6 -9.95 11.78 -4.17
CA ILE A 6 -9.98 10.36 -4.49
C ILE A 6 -8.75 10.07 -5.31
N THR A 7 -7.93 9.12 -4.86
CA THR A 7 -6.80 8.64 -5.62
C THR A 7 -7.05 7.19 -6.04
N ILE A 8 -6.60 6.83 -7.23
CA ILE A 8 -6.79 5.50 -7.81
C ILE A 8 -5.41 4.99 -8.22
N GLY A 9 -5.04 3.80 -7.77
CA GLY A 9 -3.75 3.25 -8.12
C GLY A 9 -3.46 1.95 -7.40
N GLU A 10 -2.18 1.59 -7.34
CA GLU A 10 -1.72 0.38 -6.68
C GLU A 10 -1.11 0.69 -5.31
N ILE A 11 -1.34 -0.21 -4.35
CA ILE A 11 -0.49 -0.30 -3.16
C ILE A 11 0.62 -1.29 -3.48
N MET A 12 1.85 -0.92 -3.17
CA MET A 12 3.02 -1.76 -3.41
C MET A 12 3.71 -2.10 -2.10
N LEU A 13 4.30 -3.28 -2.05
CA LEU A 13 5.15 -3.69 -0.94
C LEU A 13 6.60 -3.33 -1.27
N ARG A 14 7.20 -2.50 -0.43
CA ARG A 14 8.62 -2.15 -0.55
C ARG A 14 9.42 -2.94 0.46
N LEU A 15 10.48 -3.60 0.00
CA LEU A 15 11.40 -4.35 0.84
C LEU A 15 12.78 -3.68 0.82
N THR A 16 13.27 -3.31 1.99
CA THR A 16 14.56 -2.63 2.13
C THR A 16 15.43 -3.41 3.12
N PRO A 17 16.69 -3.74 2.77
CA PRO A 17 17.60 -4.34 3.73
C PRO A 17 17.85 -3.39 4.89
N PRO A 18 18.00 -3.91 6.12
CA PRO A 18 18.31 -3.05 7.27
C PRO A 18 19.77 -2.58 7.23
N ASP A 19 20.06 -1.49 7.93
CA ASP A 19 21.42 -1.01 8.21
C ASP A 19 22.28 -0.82 6.95
N TYR A 20 21.66 -0.39 5.84
CA TYR A 20 22.36 -0.16 4.56
C TYR A 20 23.00 -1.41 3.94
N GLU A 21 22.55 -2.60 4.34
CA GLU A 21 23.01 -3.84 3.69
C GLU A 21 22.63 -3.87 2.21
N LYS A 22 23.37 -4.65 1.44
CA LYS A 22 23.04 -4.88 0.04
C LYS A 22 21.99 -5.98 -0.08
N ILE A 23 21.11 -5.86 -1.07
CA ILE A 23 20.01 -6.80 -1.31
C ILE A 23 20.56 -8.23 -1.43
N ARG A 24 21.66 -8.42 -2.15
CA ARG A 24 22.21 -9.75 -2.43
C ARG A 24 22.76 -10.47 -1.22
N THR A 25 23.07 -9.75 -0.14
CA THR A 25 23.62 -10.34 1.09
C THR A 25 22.67 -10.28 2.26
N ALA A 26 21.55 -9.58 2.11
CA ALA A 26 20.61 -9.41 3.19
C ALA A 26 19.81 -10.68 3.43
N THR A 27 19.63 -11.03 4.69
CA THR A 27 18.78 -12.16 5.10
C THR A 27 17.45 -11.69 5.68
N THR A 28 17.34 -10.41 5.99
CA THR A 28 16.10 -9.79 6.49
C THR A 28 15.82 -8.52 5.71
N PHE A 29 14.55 -8.13 5.67
CA PHE A 29 14.11 -6.92 4.98
C PHE A 29 13.09 -6.19 5.82
N GLU A 30 13.18 -4.86 5.83
CA GLU A 30 12.14 -4.03 6.40
C GLU A 30 11.04 -3.85 5.34
N ALA A 31 9.79 -4.16 5.73
CA ALA A 31 8.64 -4.10 4.83
C ALA A 31 7.84 -2.82 5.07
N ARG A 32 7.56 -2.09 3.99
CA ARG A 32 6.69 -0.91 3.99
C ARG A 32 5.74 -0.98 2.82
N TYR A 33 4.58 -0.39 2.97
CA TYR A 33 3.64 -0.26 1.86
C TYR A 33 3.76 1.13 1.25
N GLY A 34 3.67 1.20 -0.07
CA GLY A 34 3.83 2.46 -0.79
C GLY A 34 3.11 2.43 -2.13
N GLY A 35 3.62 3.18 -3.07
CA GLY A 35 3.01 3.44 -4.36
C GLY A 35 2.69 4.93 -4.46
N SER A 36 2.76 5.51 -5.66
CA SER A 36 2.61 6.95 -5.83
C SER A 36 1.27 7.47 -5.33
N GLU A 37 0.18 6.84 -5.75
CA GLU A 37 -1.18 7.27 -5.41
C GLU A 37 -1.50 6.99 -3.94
N ALA A 38 -0.99 5.88 -3.40
CA ALA A 38 -1.13 5.57 -1.98
C ALA A 38 -0.40 6.61 -1.13
N ASN A 39 0.80 7.00 -1.52
CA ASN A 39 1.57 8.02 -0.81
C ASN A 39 0.88 9.40 -0.85
N VAL A 40 0.26 9.74 -1.97
CA VAL A 40 -0.52 10.98 -2.08
C VAL A 40 -1.70 10.94 -1.10
N ALA A 41 -2.44 9.84 -1.06
CA ALA A 41 -3.57 9.69 -0.13
C ALA A 41 -3.13 9.82 1.32
N LEU A 42 -2.01 9.18 1.68
CA LEU A 42 -1.46 9.25 3.03
C LEU A 42 -1.07 10.68 3.40
N SER A 43 -0.40 11.39 2.48
CA SER A 43 0.02 12.77 2.71
C SER A 43 -1.17 13.70 2.90
N LEU A 44 -2.20 13.56 2.07
CA LEU A 44 -3.41 14.36 2.19
C LEU A 44 -4.14 14.10 3.51
N ALA A 45 -4.27 12.83 3.89
CA ALA A 45 -4.91 12.46 5.15
C ALA A 45 -4.14 13.01 6.34
N ASN A 46 -2.81 12.98 6.30
CA ASN A 46 -1.97 13.53 7.37
C ASN A 46 -2.11 15.05 7.50
N LEU A 47 -2.50 15.73 6.44
CA LEU A 47 -2.81 17.16 6.45
C LEU A 47 -4.24 17.46 6.89
N GLY A 48 -5.01 16.46 7.28
CA GLY A 48 -6.39 16.64 7.71
C GLY A 48 -7.40 16.73 6.55
N ILE A 49 -7.00 16.37 5.35
CA ILE A 49 -7.86 16.39 4.17
C ILE A 49 -8.58 15.05 4.07
N ASP A 50 -9.86 15.07 3.67
CA ASP A 50 -10.66 13.88 3.49
C ASP A 50 -10.21 13.16 2.22
N ALA A 51 -9.33 12.17 2.37
CA ALA A 51 -8.74 11.42 1.26
C ALA A 51 -9.32 10.01 1.21
N SER A 52 -9.75 9.59 0.02
CA SER A 52 -10.18 8.24 -0.27
C SER A 52 -9.22 7.59 -1.25
N PHE A 53 -8.99 6.31 -1.09
CA PHE A 53 -8.13 5.54 -1.98
C PHE A 53 -8.89 4.36 -2.56
N PHE A 54 -8.89 4.25 -3.88
CA PHE A 54 -9.50 3.14 -4.58
C PHE A 54 -8.41 2.27 -5.21
N THR A 55 -8.46 0.99 -4.91
CA THR A 55 -7.53 0.01 -5.48
C THR A 55 -8.14 -1.38 -5.41
N VAL A 56 -7.50 -2.32 -6.08
CA VAL A 56 -7.80 -3.74 -5.96
C VAL A 56 -6.59 -4.41 -5.34
N VAL A 57 -6.78 -5.09 -4.23
CA VAL A 57 -5.72 -5.83 -3.54
C VAL A 57 -6.10 -7.31 -3.48
N PRO A 58 -5.10 -8.20 -3.40
CA PRO A 58 -5.40 -9.62 -3.21
C PRO A 58 -6.06 -9.85 -1.85
N ASP A 59 -6.98 -10.80 -1.81
CA ASP A 59 -7.66 -11.20 -0.57
C ASP A 59 -6.76 -12.18 0.19
N ASN A 60 -5.71 -11.65 0.77
CA ASN A 60 -4.75 -12.39 1.56
C ASN A 60 -4.18 -11.48 2.66
N SER A 61 -3.26 -12.02 3.46
CA SER A 61 -2.69 -11.31 4.59
C SER A 61 -1.99 -10.01 4.18
N LEU A 62 -1.24 -10.01 3.08
CA LEU A 62 -0.54 -8.83 2.60
C LEU A 62 -1.52 -7.75 2.12
N GLY A 63 -2.52 -8.15 1.33
CA GLY A 63 -3.53 -7.20 0.86
C GLY A 63 -4.30 -6.57 2.01
N LYS A 64 -4.74 -7.37 2.96
CA LYS A 64 -5.46 -6.89 4.14
C LYS A 64 -4.60 -5.99 5.02
N SER A 65 -3.34 -6.34 5.19
CA SER A 65 -2.40 -5.55 5.98
C SER A 65 -2.13 -4.18 5.34
N SER A 66 -2.01 -4.13 4.01
CA SER A 66 -1.81 -2.87 3.29
C SER A 66 -2.99 -1.92 3.47
N VAL A 67 -4.20 -2.43 3.40
CA VAL A 67 -5.42 -1.62 3.61
C VAL A 67 -5.50 -1.14 5.06
N ARG A 68 -5.14 -2.02 6.00
CA ARG A 68 -5.13 -1.64 7.43
C ARG A 68 -4.17 -0.49 7.69
N MET A 69 -3.01 -0.51 7.06
CA MET A 69 -2.03 0.58 7.17
C MET A 69 -2.61 1.90 6.65
N MET A 70 -3.28 1.87 5.50
CA MET A 70 -3.93 3.07 4.95
C MET A 70 -5.02 3.60 5.91
N ARG A 71 -5.87 2.71 6.42
CA ARG A 71 -6.94 3.10 7.36
C ARG A 71 -6.39 3.66 8.67
N SER A 72 -5.29 3.12 9.15
CA SER A 72 -4.66 3.62 10.38
C SER A 72 -4.11 5.04 10.25
N ASN A 73 -3.97 5.53 9.02
CA ASN A 73 -3.56 6.89 8.70
C ASN A 73 -4.73 7.75 8.22
N ASP A 74 -5.96 7.35 8.54
CA ASP A 74 -7.19 8.07 8.26
C ASP A 74 -7.55 8.19 6.77
N VAL A 75 -7.03 7.31 5.95
CA VAL A 75 -7.43 7.21 4.55
C VAL A 75 -8.71 6.38 4.46
N ASN A 76 -9.71 6.88 3.75
CA ASN A 76 -10.94 6.16 3.51
C ASN A 76 -10.70 5.07 2.47
N CYS A 77 -10.87 3.81 2.87
CA CYS A 77 -10.69 2.64 2.02
C CYS A 77 -11.99 1.87 1.79
N ASP A 78 -13.14 2.51 1.96
CA ASP A 78 -14.42 1.83 1.85
C ASP A 78 -14.72 1.29 0.45
N SER A 79 -14.06 1.84 -0.56
CA SER A 79 -14.22 1.40 -1.96
C SER A 79 -13.12 0.44 -2.42
N VAL A 80 -12.22 0.02 -1.53
CA VAL A 80 -11.19 -0.95 -1.88
C VAL A 80 -11.83 -2.31 -2.15
N VAL A 81 -11.42 -2.95 -3.24
CA VAL A 81 -11.93 -4.26 -3.66
C VAL A 81 -10.87 -5.31 -3.38
N TYR A 82 -11.30 -6.42 -2.80
CA TYR A 82 -10.42 -7.58 -2.59
C TYR A 82 -10.68 -8.60 -3.69
N SER A 83 -9.63 -9.00 -4.40
CA SER A 83 -9.73 -10.03 -5.42
C SER A 83 -9.46 -11.40 -4.80
N THR A 84 -10.29 -12.38 -5.16
CA THR A 84 -10.12 -13.75 -4.70
C THR A 84 -9.30 -14.55 -5.70
N GLU A 85 -8.76 -15.70 -5.27
CA GLU A 85 -8.06 -16.60 -6.16
C GLU A 85 -8.94 -17.13 -7.30
N GLU A 86 -10.24 -17.29 -7.03
CA GLU A 86 -11.18 -17.72 -8.06
C GLU A 86 -11.33 -16.68 -9.16
N GLU A 87 -11.34 -15.39 -8.81
CA GLU A 87 -11.49 -14.30 -9.76
C GLU A 87 -10.17 -13.98 -10.46
N THR A 88 -9.06 -14.01 -9.71
CA THR A 88 -7.74 -13.61 -10.21
C THR A 88 -6.66 -14.49 -9.56
N PRO A 89 -6.49 -15.74 -10.05
CA PRO A 89 -5.63 -16.73 -9.38
C PRO A 89 -4.18 -16.29 -9.18
N THR A 90 -3.67 -15.41 -10.04
CA THR A 90 -2.26 -14.96 -9.99
C THR A 90 -2.11 -13.57 -9.43
N HIS A 91 -3.19 -12.97 -8.91
CA HIS A 91 -3.09 -11.60 -8.38
C HIS A 91 -2.24 -11.56 -7.13
N ARG A 92 -1.25 -10.70 -7.15
CA ARG A 92 -0.33 -10.49 -6.04
C ARG A 92 -0.15 -8.99 -5.82
N LEU A 93 0.18 -8.64 -4.57
CA LEU A 93 0.57 -7.27 -4.28
C LEU A 93 1.90 -6.99 -4.99
N GLY A 94 1.97 -5.90 -5.76
CA GLY A 94 3.21 -5.49 -6.41
C GLY A 94 4.31 -5.30 -5.38
N THR A 95 5.50 -5.81 -5.67
CA THR A 95 6.63 -5.81 -4.74
C THR A 95 7.86 -5.24 -5.41
N TYR A 96 8.61 -4.40 -4.70
CA TYR A 96 9.89 -3.90 -5.20
C TYR A 96 10.90 -3.81 -4.06
N TYR A 97 12.18 -3.85 -4.43
CA TYR A 97 13.29 -3.79 -3.50
C TYR A 97 13.98 -2.44 -3.61
N LEU A 98 14.30 -1.87 -2.47
CA LEU A 98 15.01 -0.58 -2.41
C LEU A 98 16.32 -0.76 -1.65
N GLU A 99 17.41 -0.40 -2.29
CA GLU A 99 18.76 -0.37 -1.70
C GLU A 99 19.14 1.07 -1.40
N THR A 100 19.64 1.32 -0.22
CA THR A 100 20.11 2.67 0.16
C THR A 100 21.61 2.76 0.30
#